data_c74e392bc8e4cce1f4964930d7fa16dd
#
_entry.id   c74e392bc8e4cce1f4964930d7fa16dd
#
_cell.length_a   1.000
_cell.length_b   1.000
_cell.length_c   1.000
_cell.angle_alpha   90.00
_cell.angle_beta   90.00
_cell.angle_gamma   90.00
#
_symmetry.space_group_name_H-M   'P 1'
#
loop_
_entity.id
_entity.type
_entity.pdbx_description
1 polymer ?
#
loop_
_entity_poly.entity_id
_entity_poly.type
_entity_poly.pdbx_seq_one_letter_code
_entity_poly.pdbx_strand_id
1 'polypeptide(L)'
;VVGAGSWGTTIATLVSQNAATSLWTRRLELAEEINSQHLNSAYLGDYVLPAELEASVDLERLVKHADVIAMAVPAQGFRHVAQQVAKHVAAGVPIMSLSKGLESETLLRMSEVLASEMPNNPRAVLSGPNLAHEILQGQPAASVVACSDDAVALQLQELFSRPTFRLYTNRDVIGCEISGVVKNVIAIAAGISQGFGFGDNAKATLVTRGLAEMSRLGVALGAQPPTFSGLAGMGDIMATCASMQSRNTQVGVRLGKGESIAAIVGSMNMVAEGVKSSSAVVKLAQQHGVEMPIAEQVALVCEGTQSAEDSLRALMSRSSRSE
;
A
#
# COMPACT_ATOMS: atom_id res chain seq x y z
N VAL A 1 -3.89 -15.28 5.99
CA VAL A 1 -3.42 -13.90 5.82
C VAL A 1 -2.34 -13.62 6.84
N VAL A 2 -1.20 -13.07 6.41
CA VAL A 2 -0.04 -12.78 7.26
C VAL A 2 0.01 -11.27 7.55
N GLY A 3 -0.33 -10.90 8.79
CA GLY A 3 -0.35 -9.52 9.26
C GLY A 3 -1.75 -9.01 9.60
N ALA A 4 -2.03 -8.80 10.88
CA ALA A 4 -3.32 -8.38 11.44
C ALA A 4 -3.41 -6.85 11.66
N GLY A 5 -2.87 -6.05 10.73
CA GLY A 5 -3.17 -4.63 10.64
C GLY A 5 -4.55 -4.38 10.04
N SER A 6 -4.94 -3.09 9.92
CA SER A 6 -6.26 -2.73 9.37
C SER A 6 -6.55 -3.42 8.03
N TRP A 7 -5.62 -3.32 7.05
CA TRP A 7 -5.82 -3.91 5.73
C TRP A 7 -5.80 -5.46 5.73
N GLY A 8 -4.87 -6.08 6.46
CA GLY A 8 -4.80 -7.54 6.53
C GLY A 8 -6.04 -8.15 7.19
N THR A 9 -6.55 -7.55 8.27
CA THR A 9 -7.78 -7.98 8.91
C THR A 9 -8.99 -7.80 7.99
N THR A 10 -9.06 -6.67 7.25
CA THR A 10 -10.11 -6.44 6.25
C THR A 10 -10.13 -7.53 5.18
N ILE A 11 -8.97 -7.84 4.60
CA ILE A 11 -8.87 -8.90 3.59
C ILE A 11 -9.22 -10.27 4.18
N ALA A 12 -8.75 -10.59 5.38
CA ALA A 12 -9.11 -11.85 6.05
C ALA A 12 -10.64 -11.96 6.26
N THR A 13 -11.28 -10.87 6.68
CA THR A 13 -12.76 -10.78 6.80
C THR A 13 -13.48 -11.02 5.48
N LEU A 14 -12.97 -10.45 4.38
CA LEU A 14 -13.60 -10.66 3.06
C LEU A 14 -13.45 -12.12 2.59
N VAL A 15 -12.25 -12.68 2.74
CA VAL A 15 -11.93 -14.02 2.23
C VAL A 15 -12.56 -15.11 3.09
N SER A 16 -12.71 -14.90 4.40
CA SER A 16 -13.36 -15.91 5.29
C SER A 16 -14.76 -16.29 4.85
N GLN A 17 -15.44 -15.41 4.12
CA GLN A 17 -16.77 -15.69 3.54
C GLN A 17 -16.72 -16.60 2.27
N ASN A 18 -15.55 -16.79 1.67
CA ASN A 18 -15.34 -17.63 0.47
C ASN A 18 -14.56 -18.90 0.80
N ALA A 19 -13.65 -18.86 1.79
CA ALA A 19 -12.78 -19.98 2.15
C ALA A 19 -12.38 -19.93 3.62
N ALA A 20 -12.01 -21.09 4.17
CA ALA A 20 -11.43 -21.16 5.51
C ALA A 20 -10.19 -20.25 5.57
N THR A 21 -10.21 -19.28 6.50
CA THR A 21 -9.21 -18.23 6.54
C THR A 21 -8.66 -18.07 7.95
N SER A 22 -7.35 -18.06 8.06
CA SER A 22 -6.64 -17.77 9.30
C SER A 22 -5.82 -16.50 9.18
N LEU A 23 -5.73 -15.73 10.27
CA LEU A 23 -5.02 -14.47 10.34
C LEU A 23 -3.83 -14.58 11.30
N TRP A 24 -2.62 -14.34 10.78
CA TRP A 24 -1.43 -14.31 11.62
C TRP A 24 -1.16 -12.93 12.21
N THR A 25 -0.83 -12.90 13.48
CA THR A 25 -0.32 -11.71 14.20
C THR A 25 0.88 -12.06 15.06
N ARG A 26 1.76 -11.08 15.29
CA ARG A 26 2.89 -11.21 16.23
C ARG A 26 2.48 -11.07 17.69
N ARG A 27 1.30 -10.49 17.95
CA ARG A 27 0.82 -10.14 19.29
C ARG A 27 -0.19 -11.15 19.76
N LEU A 28 0.13 -11.83 20.85
CA LEU A 28 -0.76 -12.84 21.45
C LEU A 28 -2.09 -12.20 21.88
N GLU A 29 -2.03 -11.04 22.50
CA GLU A 29 -3.22 -10.32 23.01
C GLU A 29 -4.19 -9.97 21.85
N LEU A 30 -3.65 -9.65 20.68
CA LEU A 30 -4.48 -9.38 19.51
C LEU A 30 -5.13 -10.66 18.95
N ALA A 31 -4.40 -11.78 18.95
CA ALA A 31 -4.98 -13.06 18.54
C ALA A 31 -6.10 -13.49 19.50
N GLU A 32 -5.89 -13.31 20.81
CA GLU A 32 -6.91 -13.59 21.83
C GLU A 32 -8.13 -12.68 21.71
N GLU A 33 -7.95 -11.38 21.46
CA GLU A 33 -9.04 -10.41 21.22
C GLU A 33 -9.88 -10.83 20.02
N ILE A 34 -9.23 -11.17 18.88
CA ILE A 34 -9.93 -11.60 17.67
C ILE A 34 -10.71 -12.89 17.92
N ASN A 35 -10.11 -13.88 18.58
CA ASN A 35 -10.74 -15.19 18.77
C ASN A 35 -11.85 -15.17 19.81
N SER A 36 -11.75 -14.34 20.86
CA SER A 36 -12.70 -14.33 21.99
C SER A 36 -13.79 -13.25 21.88
N GLN A 37 -13.45 -12.10 21.27
CA GLN A 37 -14.35 -10.95 21.20
C GLN A 37 -14.78 -10.63 19.77
N HIS A 38 -14.14 -11.26 18.78
CA HIS A 38 -14.33 -10.96 17.35
C HIS A 38 -14.06 -9.49 17.02
N LEU A 39 -13.07 -8.89 17.66
CA LEU A 39 -12.67 -7.50 17.47
C LEU A 39 -11.17 -7.40 17.14
N ASN A 40 -10.83 -6.33 16.44
CA ASN A 40 -9.48 -5.83 16.28
C ASN A 40 -9.50 -4.33 16.61
N SER A 41 -9.74 -4.01 17.87
CA SER A 41 -10.04 -2.66 18.34
C SER A 41 -8.94 -1.64 18.01
N ALA A 42 -7.68 -2.06 18.09
CA ALA A 42 -6.53 -1.20 17.80
C ALA A 42 -6.47 -0.70 16.34
N TYR A 43 -7.07 -1.43 15.39
CA TYR A 43 -6.98 -1.13 13.96
C TYR A 43 -8.32 -0.87 13.28
N LEU A 44 -9.43 -1.43 13.79
CA LEU A 44 -10.75 -1.37 13.17
C LEU A 44 -11.84 -0.85 14.12
N GLY A 45 -11.47 -0.46 15.35
CA GLY A 45 -12.44 0.02 16.34
C GLY A 45 -13.46 -1.07 16.70
N ASP A 46 -14.73 -0.72 16.68
CA ASP A 46 -15.84 -1.57 17.11
C ASP A 46 -16.38 -2.49 16.01
N TYR A 47 -15.67 -2.62 14.87
CA TYR A 47 -16.12 -3.51 13.80
C TYR A 47 -16.04 -4.97 14.23
N VAL A 48 -17.20 -5.65 14.22
CA VAL A 48 -17.29 -7.06 14.60
C VAL A 48 -16.84 -7.95 13.44
N LEU A 49 -15.82 -8.75 13.70
CA LEU A 49 -15.25 -9.70 12.74
C LEU A 49 -16.11 -10.97 12.63
N PRO A 50 -16.08 -11.69 11.49
CA PRO A 50 -16.73 -12.98 11.36
C PRO A 50 -16.27 -13.97 12.44
N ALA A 51 -17.21 -14.72 13.01
CA ALA A 51 -16.93 -15.68 14.09
C ALA A 51 -16.03 -16.83 13.65
N GLU A 52 -16.03 -17.15 12.35
CA GLU A 52 -15.20 -18.19 11.75
C GLU A 52 -13.75 -17.73 11.47
N LEU A 53 -13.44 -16.43 11.61
CA LEU A 53 -12.09 -15.94 11.40
C LEU A 53 -11.21 -16.24 12.62
N GLU A 54 -10.28 -17.16 12.45
CA GLU A 54 -9.31 -17.55 13.47
C GLU A 54 -8.03 -16.71 13.36
N ALA A 55 -7.51 -16.21 14.49
CA ALA A 55 -6.21 -15.56 14.58
C ALA A 55 -5.20 -16.41 15.36
N SER A 56 -3.93 -16.39 14.96
CA SER A 56 -2.86 -17.14 15.63
C SER A 56 -1.53 -16.41 15.56
N VAL A 57 -0.67 -16.69 16.55
CA VAL A 57 0.75 -16.28 16.53
C VAL A 57 1.66 -17.36 15.91
N ASP A 58 1.15 -18.54 15.68
CA ASP A 58 1.88 -19.67 15.10
C ASP A 58 1.91 -19.57 13.57
N LEU A 59 2.95 -18.91 13.04
CA LEU A 59 3.14 -18.74 11.61
C LEU A 59 3.36 -20.08 10.88
N GLU A 60 4.14 -20.97 11.49
CA GLU A 60 4.45 -22.27 10.88
C GLU A 60 3.18 -23.07 10.61
N ARG A 61 2.33 -23.23 11.63
CA ARG A 61 1.05 -23.93 11.51
C ARG A 61 0.19 -23.37 10.39
N LEU A 62 0.08 -22.03 10.32
CA LEU A 62 -0.79 -21.38 9.32
C LEU A 62 -0.25 -21.49 7.90
N VAL A 63 1.07 -21.35 7.73
CA VAL A 63 1.71 -21.35 6.41
C VAL A 63 1.78 -22.75 5.81
N LYS A 64 2.05 -23.78 6.63
CA LYS A 64 2.25 -25.16 6.21
C LYS A 64 1.04 -25.78 5.51
N HIS A 65 -0.15 -25.32 5.84
CA HIS A 65 -1.41 -25.86 5.32
C HIS A 65 -2.16 -24.84 4.42
N ALA A 66 -1.49 -23.76 4.02
CA ALA A 66 -2.11 -22.73 3.20
C ALA A 66 -2.10 -23.09 1.71
N ASP A 67 -3.26 -22.96 1.05
CA ASP A 67 -3.40 -23.03 -0.40
C ASP A 67 -3.06 -21.70 -1.08
N VAL A 68 -3.20 -20.58 -0.36
CA VAL A 68 -2.85 -19.22 -0.78
C VAL A 68 -2.37 -18.41 0.44
N ILE A 69 -1.34 -17.60 0.26
CA ILE A 69 -0.84 -16.70 1.31
C ILE A 69 -0.98 -15.25 0.87
N ALA A 70 -1.69 -14.43 1.67
CA ALA A 70 -1.77 -12.99 1.49
C ALA A 70 -0.93 -12.28 2.56
N MET A 71 0.10 -11.54 2.15
CA MET A 71 1.03 -10.85 3.04
C MET A 71 0.67 -9.37 3.19
N ALA A 72 0.22 -8.98 4.39
CA ALA A 72 -0.23 -7.62 4.75
C ALA A 72 0.66 -7.00 5.83
N VAL A 73 1.96 -7.08 5.65
CA VAL A 73 2.96 -6.54 6.58
C VAL A 73 3.59 -5.27 6.03
N PRO A 74 4.03 -4.32 6.88
CA PRO A 74 4.72 -3.12 6.41
C PRO A 74 5.94 -3.43 5.55
N ALA A 75 6.19 -2.63 4.50
CA ALA A 75 7.24 -2.89 3.52
C ALA A 75 8.64 -3.07 4.16
N GLN A 76 8.97 -2.29 5.19
CA GLN A 76 10.28 -2.38 5.86
C GLN A 76 10.49 -3.64 6.70
N GLY A 77 9.43 -4.36 7.05
CA GLY A 77 9.52 -5.66 7.73
C GLY A 77 9.18 -6.84 6.83
N PHE A 78 8.90 -6.57 5.55
CA PHE A 78 8.34 -7.56 4.62
C PHE A 78 9.29 -8.73 4.40
N ARG A 79 10.57 -8.47 4.07
CA ARG A 79 11.59 -9.51 3.85
C ARG A 79 11.75 -10.42 5.05
N HIS A 80 11.84 -9.85 6.25
CA HIS A 80 12.01 -10.65 7.47
C HIS A 80 10.84 -11.63 7.66
N VAL A 81 9.61 -11.20 7.43
CA VAL A 81 8.44 -12.09 7.51
C VAL A 81 8.40 -13.07 6.34
N ALA A 82 8.77 -12.62 5.12
CA ALA A 82 8.87 -13.50 3.95
C ALA A 82 9.85 -14.66 4.17
N GLN A 83 11.00 -14.40 4.80
CA GLN A 83 11.97 -15.43 5.18
C GLN A 83 11.42 -16.44 6.19
N GLN A 84 10.56 -16.01 7.10
CA GLN A 84 9.89 -16.93 8.02
C GLN A 84 8.85 -17.77 7.30
N VAL A 85 8.05 -17.17 6.40
CA VAL A 85 7.08 -17.88 5.55
C VAL A 85 7.80 -18.93 4.65
N ALA A 86 8.92 -18.54 4.06
CA ALA A 86 9.71 -19.38 3.15
C ALA A 86 10.17 -20.71 3.76
N LYS A 87 10.32 -20.77 5.09
CA LYS A 87 10.73 -21.99 5.79
C LYS A 87 9.67 -23.09 5.81
N HIS A 88 8.40 -22.72 5.61
CA HIS A 88 7.26 -23.58 5.88
C HIS A 88 6.29 -23.69 4.69
N VAL A 89 6.34 -22.76 3.73
CA VAL A 89 5.44 -22.75 2.58
C VAL A 89 5.82 -23.86 1.59
N ALA A 90 4.83 -24.57 1.07
CA ALA A 90 5.04 -25.54 0.00
C ALA A 90 5.33 -24.81 -1.34
N ALA A 91 6.16 -25.43 -2.18
CA ALA A 91 6.38 -24.93 -3.54
C ALA A 91 5.07 -24.90 -4.34
N GLY A 92 4.91 -23.88 -5.18
CA GLY A 92 3.71 -23.71 -6.01
C GLY A 92 2.55 -23.00 -5.32
N VAL A 93 2.54 -22.81 -4.00
CA VAL A 93 1.52 -22.02 -3.30
C VAL A 93 1.61 -20.56 -3.73
N PRO A 94 0.53 -19.94 -4.25
CA PRO A 94 0.53 -18.53 -4.62
C PRO A 94 0.70 -17.62 -3.40
N ILE A 95 1.54 -16.59 -3.55
CA ILE A 95 1.77 -15.58 -2.51
C ILE A 95 1.41 -14.20 -3.05
N MET A 96 0.44 -13.54 -2.42
CA MET A 96 -0.02 -12.21 -2.81
C MET A 96 0.45 -11.15 -1.82
N SER A 97 1.20 -10.16 -2.31
CA SER A 97 1.53 -8.98 -1.53
C SER A 97 0.36 -8.00 -1.49
N LEU A 98 -0.02 -7.57 -0.29
CA LEU A 98 -0.98 -6.50 -0.04
C LEU A 98 -0.28 -5.19 0.37
N SER A 99 1.06 -5.20 0.43
CA SER A 99 1.88 -4.10 0.92
C SER A 99 2.20 -3.12 -0.19
N LYS A 100 2.21 -1.83 0.13
CA LYS A 100 2.44 -0.73 -0.82
C LYS A 100 3.69 0.05 -0.38
N GLY A 101 4.87 -0.42 -0.78
CA GLY A 101 6.15 0.18 -0.41
C GLY A 101 7.31 -0.44 -1.18
N LEU A 102 8.50 0.14 -1.00
CA LEU A 102 9.78 -0.40 -1.43
C LEU A 102 10.60 -0.79 -0.19
N GLU A 103 11.47 -1.78 -0.32
CA GLU A 103 12.48 -2.07 0.69
C GLU A 103 13.54 -0.96 0.65
N SER A 104 13.76 -0.27 1.76
CA SER A 104 14.56 0.97 1.76
C SER A 104 16.03 0.78 1.39
N GLU A 105 16.62 -0.37 1.71
CA GLU A 105 18.03 -0.66 1.47
C GLU A 105 18.30 -1.08 0.03
N THR A 106 17.47 -1.96 -0.51
CA THR A 106 17.66 -2.57 -1.83
C THR A 106 16.86 -1.90 -2.94
N LEU A 107 15.86 -1.08 -2.57
CA LEU A 107 14.86 -0.47 -3.43
C LEU A 107 13.96 -1.48 -4.16
N LEU A 108 13.98 -2.74 -3.75
CA LEU A 108 13.17 -3.79 -4.34
C LEU A 108 11.69 -3.59 -4.04
N ARG A 109 10.86 -3.89 -5.04
CA ARG A 109 9.41 -4.04 -4.89
C ARG A 109 9.10 -5.31 -4.09
N MET A 110 7.94 -5.37 -3.48
CA MET A 110 7.57 -6.52 -2.65
C MET A 110 7.52 -7.83 -3.44
N SER A 111 7.10 -7.78 -4.71
CA SER A 111 7.13 -8.95 -5.60
C SER A 111 8.55 -9.45 -5.90
N GLU A 112 9.53 -8.56 -5.94
CA GLU A 112 10.95 -8.92 -6.11
C GLU A 112 11.53 -9.51 -4.83
N VAL A 113 11.14 -8.97 -3.67
CA VAL A 113 11.48 -9.57 -2.38
C VAL A 113 10.92 -10.99 -2.29
N LEU A 114 9.64 -11.21 -2.67
CA LEU A 114 9.06 -12.55 -2.74
C LEU A 114 9.82 -13.46 -3.71
N ALA A 115 10.25 -12.93 -4.86
CA ALA A 115 11.04 -13.68 -5.84
C ALA A 115 12.38 -14.17 -5.27
N SER A 116 13.02 -13.34 -4.45
CA SER A 116 14.31 -13.68 -3.84
C SER A 116 14.16 -14.70 -2.71
N GLU A 117 13.11 -14.60 -1.91
CA GLU A 117 12.92 -15.46 -0.74
C GLU A 117 12.16 -16.77 -1.07
N MET A 118 11.25 -16.74 -2.05
CA MET A 118 10.38 -17.86 -2.43
C MET A 118 10.29 -18.02 -3.96
N PRO A 119 11.40 -18.38 -4.63
CA PRO A 119 11.48 -18.39 -6.09
C PRO A 119 10.53 -19.41 -6.76
N ASN A 120 10.13 -20.45 -6.05
CA ASN A 120 9.28 -21.54 -6.56
C ASN A 120 7.77 -21.27 -6.35
N ASN A 121 7.41 -20.11 -5.85
CA ASN A 121 6.03 -19.74 -5.55
C ASN A 121 5.53 -18.66 -6.52
N PRO A 122 4.35 -18.82 -7.12
CA PRO A 122 3.72 -17.77 -7.92
C PRO A 122 3.50 -16.52 -7.08
N ARG A 123 3.75 -15.35 -7.66
CA ARG A 123 3.68 -14.07 -6.97
C ARG A 123 2.62 -13.18 -7.58
N ALA A 124 1.79 -12.60 -6.74
CA ALA A 124 0.78 -11.63 -7.11
C ALA A 124 0.84 -10.39 -6.19
N VAL A 125 0.19 -9.34 -6.63
CA VAL A 125 0.04 -8.09 -5.87
C VAL A 125 -1.42 -7.64 -5.91
N LEU A 126 -1.96 -7.18 -4.80
CA LEU A 126 -3.26 -6.51 -4.74
C LEU A 126 -3.07 -5.01 -4.59
N SER A 127 -3.55 -4.23 -5.55
CA SER A 127 -3.46 -2.76 -5.54
C SER A 127 -4.74 -2.13 -6.05
N GLY A 128 -5.03 -0.90 -5.61
CA GLY A 128 -6.25 -0.16 -5.97
C GLY A 128 -6.76 0.69 -4.81
N PRO A 129 -7.91 1.37 -4.97
CA PRO A 129 -8.52 2.19 -3.93
C PRO A 129 -9.08 1.30 -2.80
N ASN A 130 -8.31 1.16 -1.73
CA ASN A 130 -8.53 0.19 -0.65
C ASN A 130 -8.61 0.90 0.71
N LEU A 131 -9.69 1.64 0.96
CA LEU A 131 -9.99 2.22 2.26
C LEU A 131 -10.71 1.16 3.12
N ALA A 132 -9.99 0.61 4.10
CA ALA A 132 -10.41 -0.56 4.88
C ALA A 132 -11.80 -0.41 5.51
N HIS A 133 -12.08 0.73 6.16
CA HIS A 133 -13.36 0.97 6.83
C HIS A 133 -14.53 1.02 5.84
N GLU A 134 -14.38 1.63 4.67
CA GLU A 134 -15.43 1.70 3.66
C GLU A 134 -15.76 0.31 3.12
N ILE A 135 -14.73 -0.50 2.86
CA ILE A 135 -14.88 -1.87 2.38
C ILE A 135 -15.58 -2.73 3.43
N LEU A 136 -15.20 -2.64 4.71
CA LEU A 136 -15.85 -3.37 5.81
C LEU A 136 -17.31 -2.95 6.04
N GLN A 137 -17.64 -1.70 5.75
CA GLN A 137 -19.03 -1.20 5.77
C GLN A 137 -19.86 -1.69 4.57
N GLY A 138 -19.28 -2.50 3.68
CA GLY A 138 -19.97 -3.01 2.49
C GLY A 138 -20.14 -1.97 1.37
N GLN A 139 -19.43 -0.84 1.43
CA GLN A 139 -19.46 0.13 0.34
C GLN A 139 -18.80 -0.45 -0.92
N PRO A 140 -19.36 -0.18 -2.11
CA PRO A 140 -18.81 -0.69 -3.35
C PRO A 140 -17.35 -0.23 -3.57
N ALA A 141 -16.47 -1.19 -3.78
CA ALA A 141 -15.07 -0.93 -4.07
C ALA A 141 -14.56 -1.90 -5.15
N ALA A 142 -13.49 -1.49 -5.84
CA ALA A 142 -12.83 -2.32 -6.82
C ALA A 142 -11.31 -2.22 -6.70
N SER A 143 -10.63 -3.33 -6.96
CA SER A 143 -9.17 -3.42 -6.88
C SER A 143 -8.60 -4.26 -8.01
N VAL A 144 -7.28 -4.40 -8.07
CA VAL A 144 -6.56 -5.14 -9.10
C VAL A 144 -5.71 -6.22 -8.45
N VAL A 145 -5.86 -7.46 -8.91
CA VAL A 145 -4.89 -8.53 -8.71
C VAL A 145 -3.92 -8.52 -9.89
N ALA A 146 -2.67 -8.16 -9.63
CA ALA A 146 -1.62 -8.18 -10.63
C ALA A 146 -0.75 -9.43 -10.49
N CYS A 147 -0.69 -10.25 -11.55
CA CYS A 147 0.10 -11.45 -11.62
C CYS A 147 0.51 -11.72 -13.08
N SER A 148 1.75 -12.17 -13.31
CA SER A 148 2.21 -12.55 -14.64
C SER A 148 1.61 -13.87 -15.14
N ASP A 149 1.11 -14.72 -14.24
CA ASP A 149 0.40 -15.96 -14.53
C ASP A 149 -1.11 -15.73 -14.47
N ASP A 150 -1.79 -15.89 -15.61
CA ASP A 150 -3.23 -15.64 -15.73
C ASP A 150 -4.07 -16.63 -14.92
N ALA A 151 -3.65 -17.89 -14.81
CA ALA A 151 -4.38 -18.90 -14.06
C ALA A 151 -4.37 -18.57 -12.56
N VAL A 152 -3.22 -18.16 -12.05
CA VAL A 152 -3.06 -17.69 -10.67
C VAL A 152 -3.84 -16.38 -10.45
N ALA A 153 -3.80 -15.45 -11.41
CA ALA A 153 -4.56 -14.21 -11.32
C ALA A 153 -6.07 -14.45 -11.20
N LEU A 154 -6.61 -15.36 -12.02
CA LEU A 154 -8.03 -15.75 -12.00
C LEU A 154 -8.41 -16.48 -10.71
N GLN A 155 -7.59 -17.41 -10.25
CA GLN A 155 -7.80 -18.10 -8.96
C GLN A 155 -7.89 -17.09 -7.80
N LEU A 156 -6.96 -16.15 -7.74
CA LEU A 156 -6.95 -15.11 -6.71
C LEU A 156 -8.12 -14.14 -6.86
N GLN A 157 -8.48 -13.76 -8.09
CA GLN A 157 -9.64 -12.93 -8.37
C GLN A 157 -10.91 -13.59 -7.82
N GLU A 158 -11.13 -14.86 -8.10
CA GLU A 158 -12.32 -15.61 -7.63
C GLU A 158 -12.34 -15.68 -6.09
N LEU A 159 -11.21 -16.07 -5.49
CA LEU A 159 -11.10 -16.24 -4.03
C LEU A 159 -11.35 -14.93 -3.25
N PHE A 160 -10.83 -13.81 -3.74
CA PHE A 160 -10.88 -12.53 -3.01
C PHE A 160 -12.03 -11.61 -3.42
N SER A 161 -12.76 -11.89 -4.52
CA SER A 161 -13.89 -11.08 -4.96
C SER A 161 -15.12 -11.27 -4.08
N ARG A 162 -15.86 -10.17 -3.90
CA ARG A 162 -17.16 -10.13 -3.22
C ARG A 162 -18.14 -9.29 -4.03
N PRO A 163 -19.45 -9.39 -3.82
CA PRO A 163 -20.43 -8.54 -4.50
C PRO A 163 -20.14 -7.04 -4.35
N THR A 164 -19.61 -6.61 -3.20
CA THR A 164 -19.25 -5.23 -2.90
C THR A 164 -17.75 -4.93 -3.09
N PHE A 165 -16.91 -5.95 -3.31
CA PHE A 165 -15.48 -5.78 -3.53
C PHE A 165 -15.04 -6.51 -4.81
N ARG A 166 -15.06 -5.80 -5.93
CA ARG A 166 -14.78 -6.38 -7.25
C ARG A 166 -13.29 -6.36 -7.55
N LEU A 167 -12.75 -7.49 -8.01
CA LEU A 167 -11.37 -7.58 -8.45
C LEU A 167 -11.28 -7.68 -9.98
N TYR A 168 -10.27 -7.00 -10.53
CA TYR A 168 -9.85 -7.08 -11.92
C TYR A 168 -8.44 -7.67 -11.98
N THR A 169 -8.14 -8.44 -13.01
CA THR A 169 -6.80 -8.97 -13.23
C THR A 169 -5.95 -8.01 -14.06
N ASN A 170 -4.63 -8.03 -13.86
CA ASN A 170 -3.65 -7.28 -14.65
C ASN A 170 -2.34 -8.08 -14.71
N ARG A 171 -1.66 -8.08 -15.86
CA ARG A 171 -0.34 -8.70 -15.99
C ARG A 171 0.82 -7.78 -15.57
N ASP A 172 0.58 -6.49 -15.51
CA ASP A 172 1.58 -5.48 -15.17
C ASP A 172 1.77 -5.36 -13.65
N VAL A 173 2.50 -6.29 -13.08
CA VAL A 173 2.88 -6.27 -11.65
C VAL A 173 3.68 -5.02 -11.31
N ILE A 174 4.61 -4.60 -12.19
CA ILE A 174 5.46 -3.44 -11.97
C ILE A 174 4.61 -2.18 -11.83
N GLY A 175 3.73 -1.91 -12.78
CA GLY A 175 2.88 -0.73 -12.78
C GLY A 175 1.96 -0.68 -11.56
N CYS A 176 1.38 -1.82 -11.17
CA CYS A 176 0.51 -1.90 -9.99
C CYS A 176 1.25 -1.62 -8.68
N GLU A 177 2.49 -2.13 -8.53
CA GLU A 177 3.31 -1.88 -7.33
C GLU A 177 3.81 -0.43 -7.27
N ILE A 178 4.38 0.08 -8.35
CA ILE A 178 4.89 1.47 -8.42
C ILE A 178 3.76 2.47 -8.18
N SER A 179 2.58 2.22 -8.74
CA SER A 179 1.39 3.02 -8.45
C SER A 179 1.08 3.04 -6.95
N GLY A 180 1.03 1.88 -6.32
CA GLY A 180 0.74 1.76 -4.89
C GLY A 180 1.76 2.44 -3.98
N VAL A 181 3.03 2.49 -4.39
CA VAL A 181 4.10 3.17 -3.65
C VAL A 181 4.04 4.68 -3.83
N VAL A 182 4.08 5.15 -5.09
CA VAL A 182 4.19 6.57 -5.43
C VAL A 182 2.96 7.35 -5.01
N LYS A 183 1.75 6.77 -5.11
CA LYS A 183 0.52 7.43 -4.64
C LYS A 183 0.58 7.85 -3.17
N ASN A 184 1.30 7.12 -2.33
CA ASN A 184 1.46 7.45 -0.91
C ASN A 184 2.28 8.72 -0.71
N VAL A 185 3.31 8.90 -1.54
CA VAL A 185 4.14 10.12 -1.57
C VAL A 185 3.31 11.31 -2.05
N ILE A 186 2.55 11.13 -3.14
CA ILE A 186 1.68 12.19 -3.68
C ILE A 186 0.56 12.55 -2.70
N ALA A 187 0.06 11.58 -1.93
CA ALA A 187 -0.94 11.86 -0.89
C ALA A 187 -0.40 12.75 0.24
N ILE A 188 0.88 12.64 0.59
CA ILE A 188 1.52 13.58 1.53
C ILE A 188 1.54 14.98 0.92
N ALA A 189 1.94 15.13 -0.34
CA ALA A 189 1.95 16.41 -1.02
C ALA A 189 0.54 17.03 -1.12
N ALA A 190 -0.49 16.24 -1.44
CA ALA A 190 -1.88 16.67 -1.47
C ALA A 190 -2.36 17.11 -0.07
N GLY A 191 -1.95 16.39 0.96
CA GLY A 191 -2.21 16.76 2.35
C GLY A 191 -1.54 18.07 2.74
N ILE A 192 -0.28 18.31 2.36
CA ILE A 192 0.43 19.60 2.58
C ILE A 192 -0.35 20.74 1.94
N SER A 193 -0.76 20.59 0.68
CA SER A 193 -1.59 21.57 -0.03
C SER A 193 -2.89 21.88 0.71
N GLN A 194 -3.56 20.85 1.24
CA GLN A 194 -4.76 21.02 2.07
C GLN A 194 -4.45 21.70 3.42
N GLY A 195 -3.31 21.38 4.04
CA GLY A 195 -2.84 21.99 5.29
C GLY A 195 -2.60 23.49 5.14
N PHE A 196 -2.14 23.94 3.98
CA PHE A 196 -2.02 25.36 3.62
C PHE A 196 -3.38 26.05 3.34
N GLY A 197 -4.47 25.31 3.28
CA GLY A 197 -5.80 25.85 2.95
C GLY A 197 -6.02 26.07 1.46
N PHE A 198 -5.24 25.44 0.58
CA PHE A 198 -5.43 25.57 -0.86
C PHE A 198 -6.66 24.78 -1.32
N GLY A 199 -7.33 25.30 -2.37
CA GLY A 199 -8.55 24.73 -2.93
C GLY A 199 -8.33 23.63 -3.96
N ASP A 200 -9.41 23.27 -4.64
CA ASP A 200 -9.48 22.10 -5.55
C ASP A 200 -8.55 22.21 -6.77
N ASN A 201 -8.31 23.43 -7.30
CA ASN A 201 -7.40 23.63 -8.42
C ASN A 201 -5.95 23.19 -8.07
N ALA A 202 -5.46 23.58 -6.90
CA ALA A 202 -4.13 23.17 -6.43
C ALA A 202 -4.05 21.66 -6.24
N LYS A 203 -5.09 21.07 -5.63
CA LYS A 203 -5.19 19.62 -5.43
C LYS A 203 -5.24 18.87 -6.75
N ALA A 204 -6.08 19.28 -7.69
CA ALA A 204 -6.20 18.66 -9.02
C ALA A 204 -4.88 18.75 -9.79
N THR A 205 -4.24 19.91 -9.83
CA THR A 205 -2.93 20.11 -10.46
C THR A 205 -1.88 19.16 -9.86
N LEU A 206 -1.79 19.09 -8.55
CA LEU A 206 -0.81 18.28 -7.85
C LEU A 206 -1.03 16.79 -8.10
N VAL A 207 -2.28 16.32 -8.05
CA VAL A 207 -2.62 14.90 -8.34
C VAL A 207 -2.30 14.54 -9.79
N THR A 208 -2.64 15.40 -10.75
CA THR A 208 -2.36 15.18 -12.18
C THR A 208 -0.84 15.14 -12.43
N ARG A 209 -0.09 16.09 -11.89
CA ARG A 209 1.37 16.10 -12.03
C ARG A 209 2.03 14.92 -11.31
N GLY A 210 1.52 14.55 -10.14
CA GLY A 210 1.97 13.37 -9.41
C GLY A 210 1.73 12.06 -10.17
N LEU A 211 0.58 11.94 -10.84
CA LEU A 211 0.28 10.80 -11.71
C LEU A 211 1.27 10.73 -12.90
N ALA A 212 1.63 11.88 -13.46
CA ALA A 212 2.65 11.95 -14.52
C ALA A 212 4.04 11.50 -14.04
N GLU A 213 4.44 11.89 -12.80
CA GLU A 213 5.68 11.40 -12.19
C GLU A 213 5.64 9.88 -11.97
N MET A 214 4.54 9.38 -11.42
CA MET A 214 4.28 7.95 -11.20
C MET A 214 4.41 7.16 -12.50
N SER A 215 3.78 7.64 -13.58
CA SER A 215 3.81 6.99 -14.89
C SER A 215 5.23 6.99 -15.49
N ARG A 216 5.96 8.10 -15.41
CA ARG A 216 7.34 8.17 -15.89
C ARG A 216 8.25 7.16 -15.20
N LEU A 217 8.19 7.10 -13.86
CA LEU A 217 8.99 6.13 -13.11
C LEU A 217 8.61 4.70 -13.47
N GLY A 218 7.31 4.39 -13.48
CA GLY A 218 6.85 3.04 -13.78
C GLY A 218 7.23 2.59 -15.19
N VAL A 219 7.08 3.45 -16.19
CA VAL A 219 7.48 3.14 -17.58
C VAL A 219 8.99 2.92 -17.68
N ALA A 220 9.79 3.73 -17.00
CA ALA A 220 11.26 3.54 -16.96
C ALA A 220 11.66 2.19 -16.31
N LEU A 221 10.81 1.64 -15.46
CA LEU A 221 10.96 0.32 -14.84
C LEU A 221 10.36 -0.83 -15.67
N GLY A 222 9.75 -0.53 -16.81
CA GLY A 222 9.14 -1.51 -17.72
C GLY A 222 7.65 -1.73 -17.51
N ALA A 223 6.95 -0.87 -16.77
CA ALA A 223 5.50 -0.92 -16.63
C ALA A 223 4.77 -0.45 -17.87
N GLN A 224 3.50 -0.84 -18.00
CA GLN A 224 2.64 -0.47 -19.11
C GLN A 224 1.89 0.84 -18.81
N PRO A 225 1.94 1.85 -19.72
CA PRO A 225 1.27 3.13 -19.50
C PRO A 225 -0.23 3.05 -19.14
N PRO A 226 -1.05 2.16 -19.70
CA PRO A 226 -2.47 2.05 -19.35
C PRO A 226 -2.73 1.71 -17.88
N THR A 227 -1.81 1.03 -17.18
CA THR A 227 -1.94 0.68 -15.77
C THR A 227 -2.13 1.91 -14.88
N PHE A 228 -1.45 3.01 -15.21
CA PHE A 228 -1.51 4.25 -14.43
C PHE A 228 -2.84 5.00 -14.57
N SER A 229 -3.58 4.79 -15.65
CA SER A 229 -4.94 5.34 -15.84
C SER A 229 -6.03 4.45 -15.21
N GLY A 230 -5.67 3.26 -14.73
CA GLY A 230 -6.59 2.29 -14.14
C GLY A 230 -6.78 2.46 -12.63
N LEU A 231 -7.40 1.41 -12.02
CA LEU A 231 -7.69 1.38 -10.58
C LEU A 231 -6.43 1.44 -9.72
N ALA A 232 -5.35 0.74 -10.11
CA ALA A 232 -4.10 0.73 -9.36
C ALA A 232 -3.37 2.08 -9.36
N GLY A 233 -3.50 2.87 -10.45
CA GLY A 233 -2.92 4.20 -10.61
C GLY A 233 -3.90 5.31 -10.23
N MET A 234 -4.63 5.83 -11.22
CA MET A 234 -5.58 6.95 -11.07
C MET A 234 -6.61 6.69 -9.97
N GLY A 235 -7.20 5.50 -9.91
CA GLY A 235 -8.22 5.18 -8.91
C GLY A 235 -7.68 5.28 -7.48
N ASP A 236 -6.52 4.67 -7.21
CA ASP A 236 -5.94 4.65 -5.86
C ASP A 236 -5.39 6.02 -5.43
N ILE A 237 -4.79 6.78 -6.35
CA ILE A 237 -4.30 8.14 -6.03
C ILE A 237 -5.48 9.09 -5.72
N MET A 238 -6.57 9.03 -6.50
CA MET A 238 -7.77 9.85 -6.25
C MET A 238 -8.38 9.53 -4.88
N ALA A 239 -8.67 8.25 -4.58
CA ALA A 239 -9.24 7.84 -3.31
C ALA A 239 -8.34 8.24 -2.13
N THR A 240 -7.02 8.05 -2.26
CA THR A 240 -6.07 8.34 -1.19
C THR A 240 -5.92 9.83 -0.92
N CYS A 241 -5.81 10.66 -1.97
CA CYS A 241 -5.66 12.12 -1.84
C CYS A 241 -6.96 12.84 -1.43
N ALA A 242 -8.13 12.24 -1.68
CA ALA A 242 -9.41 12.82 -1.31
C ALA A 242 -9.82 12.49 0.13
N SER A 243 -9.34 11.39 0.69
CA SER A 243 -9.85 10.88 1.97
C SER A 243 -8.94 11.24 3.15
N MET A 244 -9.56 11.76 4.21
CA MET A 244 -8.90 11.92 5.51
C MET A 244 -8.71 10.60 6.27
N GLN A 245 -9.23 9.47 5.78
CA GLN A 245 -8.86 8.14 6.28
C GLN A 245 -7.44 7.75 5.85
N SER A 246 -6.88 8.42 4.83
CA SER A 246 -5.50 8.22 4.40
C SER A 246 -4.50 8.78 5.43
N ARG A 247 -3.71 7.90 6.03
CA ARG A 247 -2.62 8.27 6.96
C ARG A 247 -1.60 9.21 6.30
N ASN A 248 -1.30 8.99 5.03
CA ASN A 248 -0.37 9.84 4.29
C ASN A 248 -0.94 11.25 4.09
N THR A 249 -2.22 11.37 3.76
CA THR A 249 -2.91 12.66 3.67
C THR A 249 -2.94 13.36 5.02
N GLN A 250 -3.21 12.65 6.12
CA GLN A 250 -3.16 13.21 7.48
C GLN A 250 -1.77 13.75 7.82
N VAL A 251 -0.70 12.99 7.54
CA VAL A 251 0.68 13.47 7.72
C VAL A 251 0.90 14.77 6.95
N GLY A 252 0.51 14.79 5.67
CA GLY A 252 0.65 15.99 4.84
C GLY A 252 -0.09 17.21 5.40
N VAL A 253 -1.34 17.04 5.83
CA VAL A 253 -2.14 18.13 6.43
C VAL A 253 -1.44 18.71 7.66
N ARG A 254 -0.89 17.87 8.52
CA ARG A 254 -0.17 18.31 9.73
C ARG A 254 1.13 19.03 9.37
N LEU A 255 1.89 18.52 8.38
CA LEU A 255 3.09 19.20 7.86
C LEU A 255 2.76 20.57 7.26
N GLY A 256 1.67 20.69 6.48
CA GLY A 256 1.20 21.95 5.93
C GLY A 256 0.71 22.94 6.99
N LYS A 257 0.33 22.48 8.18
CA LYS A 257 0.02 23.31 9.35
C LYS A 257 1.25 23.70 10.18
N GLY A 258 2.45 23.31 9.75
CA GLY A 258 3.72 23.65 10.42
C GLY A 258 4.16 22.69 11.51
N GLU A 259 3.50 21.52 11.68
CA GLU A 259 4.00 20.51 12.62
C GLU A 259 5.26 19.84 12.08
N SER A 260 6.22 19.51 12.96
CA SER A 260 7.42 18.78 12.56
C SER A 260 7.14 17.31 12.28
N ILE A 261 7.85 16.71 11.31
CA ILE A 261 7.71 15.28 11.00
C ILE A 261 7.96 14.38 12.22
N ALA A 262 8.92 14.75 13.10
CA ALA A 262 9.22 14.01 14.31
C ALA A 262 8.01 13.97 15.28
N ALA A 263 7.34 15.12 15.49
CA ALA A 263 6.14 15.20 16.33
C ALA A 263 4.99 14.39 15.74
N ILE A 264 4.80 14.46 14.40
CA ILE A 264 3.75 13.74 13.69
C ILE A 264 3.95 12.23 13.86
N VAL A 265 5.13 11.72 13.51
CA VAL A 265 5.44 10.27 13.58
C VAL A 265 5.36 9.77 15.01
N GLY A 266 5.84 10.53 16.00
CA GLY A 266 5.81 10.16 17.41
C GLY A 266 4.39 10.04 18.01
N SER A 267 3.40 10.71 17.40
CA SER A 267 2.00 10.67 17.85
C SER A 267 1.12 9.66 17.09
N MET A 268 1.64 9.00 16.06
CA MET A 268 0.86 8.06 15.24
C MET A 268 1.00 6.62 15.72
N ASN A 269 -0.13 5.95 15.94
CA ASN A 269 -0.16 4.52 16.29
C ASN A 269 0.13 3.60 15.08
N MET A 270 0.02 4.10 13.87
CA MET A 270 0.17 3.32 12.63
C MET A 270 1.13 4.01 11.67
N VAL A 271 1.88 3.21 10.92
CA VAL A 271 2.86 3.70 9.94
C VAL A 271 2.17 4.39 8.76
N ALA A 272 2.65 5.58 8.39
CA ALA A 272 2.38 6.20 7.09
C ALA A 272 3.49 5.77 6.12
N GLU A 273 3.18 4.83 5.24
CA GLU A 273 4.18 4.23 4.33
C GLU A 273 4.87 5.29 3.43
N GLY A 274 4.15 6.34 3.03
CA GLY A 274 4.71 7.41 2.20
C GLY A 274 5.89 8.13 2.83
N VAL A 275 5.91 8.30 4.17
CA VAL A 275 7.02 8.93 4.89
C VAL A 275 8.31 8.12 4.70
N LYS A 276 8.22 6.79 4.85
CA LYS A 276 9.37 5.89 4.70
C LYS A 276 9.74 5.64 3.24
N SER A 277 8.74 5.63 2.36
CA SER A 277 8.95 5.32 0.94
C SER A 277 9.41 6.52 0.11
N SER A 278 9.25 7.77 0.59
CA SER A 278 9.58 8.97 -0.20
C SER A 278 11.04 8.98 -0.66
N SER A 279 11.98 8.80 0.25
CA SER A 279 13.42 8.76 -0.08
C SER A 279 13.78 7.57 -0.97
N ALA A 280 13.13 6.40 -0.76
CA ALA A 280 13.37 5.23 -1.60
C ALA A 280 12.86 5.44 -3.03
N VAL A 281 11.70 6.09 -3.21
CA VAL A 281 11.16 6.46 -4.53
C VAL A 281 12.10 7.42 -5.27
N VAL A 282 12.62 8.44 -4.57
CA VAL A 282 13.57 9.40 -5.16
C VAL A 282 14.87 8.70 -5.58
N LYS A 283 15.43 7.85 -4.73
CA LYS A 283 16.64 7.07 -5.06
C LYS A 283 16.40 6.16 -6.27
N LEU A 284 15.29 5.47 -6.31
CA LEU A 284 14.92 4.60 -7.45
C LEU A 284 14.78 5.42 -8.74
N ALA A 285 14.11 6.57 -8.68
CA ALA A 285 13.96 7.48 -9.81
C ALA A 285 15.32 7.97 -10.33
N GLN A 286 16.23 8.36 -9.44
CA GLN A 286 17.60 8.79 -9.79
C GLN A 286 18.40 7.68 -10.47
N GLN A 287 18.32 6.43 -10.00
CA GLN A 287 18.96 5.27 -10.63
C GLN A 287 18.51 5.06 -12.09
N HIS A 288 17.27 5.44 -12.40
CA HIS A 288 16.69 5.30 -13.74
C HIS A 288 16.64 6.61 -14.53
N GLY A 289 17.27 7.70 -14.05
CA GLY A 289 17.32 9.00 -14.72
C GLY A 289 15.95 9.68 -14.87
N VAL A 290 15.02 9.42 -13.94
CA VAL A 290 13.66 9.96 -13.96
C VAL A 290 13.54 11.15 -13.01
N GLU A 291 13.07 12.30 -13.53
CA GLU A 291 12.76 13.48 -12.69
C GLU A 291 11.41 13.30 -12.01
N MET A 292 11.40 13.43 -10.68
CA MET A 292 10.22 13.37 -9.84
C MET A 292 10.15 14.54 -8.84
N PRO A 293 9.98 15.78 -9.33
CA PRO A 293 10.09 16.98 -8.49
C PRO A 293 9.14 17.00 -7.30
N ILE A 294 7.91 16.51 -7.43
CA ILE A 294 6.97 16.44 -6.29
C ILE A 294 7.49 15.43 -5.26
N ALA A 295 7.90 14.25 -5.69
CA ALA A 295 8.43 13.23 -4.80
C ALA A 295 9.71 13.68 -4.09
N GLU A 296 10.61 14.39 -4.80
CA GLU A 296 11.83 14.97 -4.24
C GLU A 296 11.52 15.96 -3.11
N GLN A 297 10.58 16.87 -3.33
CA GLN A 297 10.21 17.85 -2.30
C GLN A 297 9.54 17.18 -1.10
N VAL A 298 8.68 16.18 -1.32
CA VAL A 298 8.08 15.40 -0.23
C VAL A 298 9.15 14.65 0.58
N ALA A 299 10.15 14.08 -0.08
CA ALA A 299 11.24 13.39 0.61
C ALA A 299 12.01 14.34 1.54
N LEU A 300 12.39 15.53 1.08
CA LEU A 300 13.09 16.54 1.88
C LEU A 300 12.27 16.97 3.12
N VAL A 301 10.95 17.15 2.95
CA VAL A 301 10.05 17.49 4.07
C VAL A 301 9.94 16.32 5.05
N CYS A 302 9.81 15.09 4.56
CA CYS A 302 9.73 13.89 5.40
C CYS A 302 11.05 13.57 6.13
N GLU A 303 12.17 13.99 5.59
CA GLU A 303 13.50 13.92 6.23
C GLU A 303 13.72 15.05 7.25
N GLY A 304 12.86 16.08 7.24
CA GLY A 304 12.99 17.25 8.11
C GLY A 304 14.09 18.20 7.70
N THR A 305 14.63 18.07 6.48
CA THR A 305 15.70 18.91 5.92
C THR A 305 15.18 20.17 5.25
N GLN A 306 13.88 20.22 4.92
CA GLN A 306 13.24 21.38 4.29
C GLN A 306 11.82 21.56 4.84
N SER A 307 11.37 22.82 4.91
CA SER A 307 9.99 23.13 5.30
C SER A 307 9.00 22.84 4.16
N ALA A 308 7.73 22.63 4.51
CA ALA A 308 6.67 22.49 3.52
C ALA A 308 6.51 23.76 2.65
N GLU A 309 6.73 24.94 3.23
CA GLU A 309 6.68 26.24 2.52
C GLU A 309 7.81 26.41 1.51
N ASP A 310 9.04 26.03 1.88
CA ASP A 310 10.19 26.11 0.97
C ASP A 310 10.04 25.10 -0.16
N SER A 311 9.50 23.91 0.11
CA SER A 311 9.18 22.92 -0.89
C SER A 311 8.14 23.40 -1.91
N LEU A 312 7.10 24.10 -1.43
CA LEU A 312 6.13 24.75 -2.31
C LEU A 312 6.79 25.79 -3.20
N ARG A 313 7.63 26.69 -2.62
CA ARG A 313 8.36 27.71 -3.39
C ARG A 313 9.26 27.07 -4.45
N ALA A 314 9.97 26.01 -4.10
CA ALA A 314 10.83 25.28 -5.03
C ALA A 314 10.04 24.70 -6.22
N LEU A 315 8.85 24.12 -5.98
CA LEU A 315 7.99 23.62 -7.05
C LEU A 315 7.46 24.74 -7.94
N MET A 316 7.04 25.86 -7.35
CA MET A 316 6.48 27.01 -8.09
C MET A 316 7.53 27.80 -8.87
N SER A 317 8.81 27.75 -8.49
CA SER A 317 9.91 28.41 -9.20
C SER A 317 10.45 27.65 -10.42
N ARG A 318 9.98 26.42 -10.67
CA ARG A 318 10.40 25.63 -11.84
C ARG A 318 9.94 26.30 -13.14
N SER A 319 10.79 26.28 -14.16
CA SER A 319 10.44 26.76 -15.50
C SER A 319 9.26 25.99 -16.08
N SER A 320 8.36 26.71 -16.75
CA SER A 320 7.26 26.10 -17.49
C SER A 320 7.78 25.18 -18.57
N ARG A 321 7.16 24.01 -18.72
CA ARG A 321 7.45 23.02 -19.75
C ARG A 321 6.16 22.66 -20.47
N SER A 322 6.26 22.12 -21.70
CA SER A 322 5.10 21.50 -22.37
C SER A 322 4.60 20.31 -21.56
N GLU A 323 3.29 20.11 -21.58
CA GLU A 323 2.63 19.00 -20.91
C GLU A 323 2.77 17.69 -21.71
#